data_d80ebbf2ad889d694306fca73be8b3ab
#
_entry.id   d80ebbf2ad889d694306fca73be8b3ab
#
_cell.length_a   1.000
_cell.length_b   1.000
_cell.length_c   1.000
_cell.angle_alpha   90.00
_cell.angle_beta   90.00
_cell.angle_gamma   90.00
#
_symmetry.space_group_name_H-M   'P 1'
#
loop_
_entity.id
_entity.type
_entity.pdbx_description
1 polymer ?
#
loop_
_entity_poly.entity_id
_entity_poly.type
_entity_poly.pdbx_seq_one_letter_code
_entity_poly.pdbx_strand_id
1 'polypeptide(L)'
;NSYGALIQKDVNVLQGEVVPPTIIFNETAGNEAVDDKPLVSAYTGWNTTGEGASKVSYEGTNTSIRSSGKSSAGAYDGASGPNVVFFSTAPATFTVKNITLASGQTNLKLTFGGQYYDQDNNDNGFKKDDFVVSLSANGTDYTPLSYEVNNGDQEDPYWVFATKNFTLKNATSTLYIKFEANISSKFRLDDITLMTGNGGEEIDLAGGGVVPPDPSGDAIYENNFDKTPAEKVDNKWPFLDQTDAWQNASGTGNSTVTYTSTNVSVRTSGKLSGGYDGASGSNKIFFGSAPATFDINNITMPAGKTNYRIIFGGAYSQSNGGTYDNIFKPESFHVAVGNGTDWSGNLTYEKIGGSDTTDPYWVQFAVDFTLKEAVSQLSIRFTADLASVFAIDDVQLVEGNGGQEVDLEGGVVPPDP
;
A
#
# COMPACT_ATOMS: atom_id res chain seq x y z
N ASN A 1 1.44 59.05 38.42
CA ASN A 1 1.38 57.61 38.54
C ASN A 1 0.30 57.09 37.62
N SER A 2 0.68 56.66 36.39
CA SER A 2 -0.21 56.03 35.43
C SER A 2 -0.15 54.52 35.66
N TYR A 3 -1.24 53.93 36.06
CA TYR A 3 -1.40 52.49 36.06
C TYR A 3 -1.77 52.06 34.64
N GLY A 4 -0.92 51.25 34.03
CA GLY A 4 -1.24 50.61 32.75
C GLY A 4 -2.41 49.61 32.89
N ALA A 5 -3.42 49.76 32.05
CA ALA A 5 -4.52 48.83 31.98
C ALA A 5 -4.01 47.45 31.49
N LEU A 6 -4.25 46.42 32.24
CA LEU A 6 -4.09 45.04 31.78
C LEU A 6 -5.11 44.80 30.66
N ILE A 7 -4.64 44.58 29.43
CA ILE A 7 -5.47 44.05 28.35
C ILE A 7 -5.55 42.53 28.54
N GLN A 8 -6.66 42.06 29.09
CA GLN A 8 -7.01 40.65 29.09
C GLN A 8 -7.44 40.26 27.67
N LYS A 9 -6.61 39.48 26.99
CA LYS A 9 -6.93 38.96 25.68
C LYS A 9 -7.62 37.60 25.92
N ASP A 10 -8.92 37.55 25.70
CA ASP A 10 -9.65 36.28 25.69
C ASP A 10 -9.14 35.43 24.53
N VAL A 11 -8.41 34.39 24.82
CA VAL A 11 -8.03 33.36 23.84
C VAL A 11 -9.23 32.41 23.75
N ASN A 12 -10.10 32.59 22.76
CA ASN A 12 -11.06 31.57 22.40
C ASN A 12 -10.29 30.38 21.82
N VAL A 13 -10.06 29.36 22.65
CA VAL A 13 -9.67 28.04 22.17
C VAL A 13 -10.92 27.46 21.51
N LEU A 14 -10.98 27.54 20.17
CA LEU A 14 -11.94 26.76 19.42
C LEU A 14 -11.68 25.29 19.75
N GLN A 15 -12.56 24.67 20.52
CA GLN A 15 -12.61 23.22 20.59
C GLN A 15 -12.87 22.73 19.16
N GLY A 16 -11.84 22.17 18.54
CA GLY A 16 -12.00 21.49 17.26
C GLY A 16 -13.08 20.43 17.42
N GLU A 17 -13.96 20.34 16.46
CA GLU A 17 -14.97 19.29 16.41
C GLU A 17 -14.26 17.95 16.56
N VAL A 18 -14.59 17.18 17.61
CA VAL A 18 -14.02 15.84 17.82
C VAL A 18 -14.68 14.93 16.78
N VAL A 19 -14.04 14.74 15.65
CA VAL A 19 -14.48 13.77 14.65
C VAL A 19 -14.35 12.38 15.27
N PRO A 20 -15.41 11.59 15.36
CA PRO A 20 -15.32 10.23 15.87
C PRO A 20 -14.32 9.42 15.06
N PRO A 21 -13.56 8.50 15.67
CA PRO A 21 -12.63 7.67 14.93
C PRO A 21 -13.37 6.80 13.91
N THR A 22 -12.88 6.75 12.69
CA THR A 22 -13.40 5.88 11.63
C THR A 22 -12.90 4.46 11.85
N ILE A 23 -13.79 3.47 11.85
CA ILE A 23 -13.45 2.05 11.89
C ILE A 23 -12.97 1.61 10.51
N ILE A 24 -11.70 1.26 10.42
CA ILE A 24 -11.08 0.74 9.20
C ILE A 24 -11.32 -0.76 9.09
N PHE A 25 -11.17 -1.47 10.18
CA PHE A 25 -11.37 -2.92 10.27
C PHE A 25 -11.85 -3.29 11.66
N ASN A 26 -12.82 -4.18 11.75
CA ASN A 26 -13.28 -4.78 12.99
C ASN A 26 -13.66 -6.24 12.76
N GLU A 27 -13.27 -7.12 13.70
CA GLU A 27 -13.61 -8.55 13.69
C GLU A 27 -13.90 -9.05 15.10
N THR A 28 -15.03 -9.72 15.27
CA THR A 28 -15.51 -10.26 16.54
C THR A 28 -15.51 -11.79 16.60
N ALA A 29 -14.79 -12.45 15.70
CA ALA A 29 -14.74 -13.92 15.54
C ALA A 29 -16.14 -14.58 15.31
N GLY A 30 -17.11 -13.78 14.89
CA GLY A 30 -18.48 -14.21 14.60
C GLY A 30 -19.43 -14.19 15.80
N ASN A 31 -20.74 -14.12 15.51
CA ASN A 31 -21.80 -13.93 16.51
C ASN A 31 -22.48 -15.26 16.93
N GLU A 32 -22.31 -16.32 16.17
CA GLU A 32 -22.91 -17.62 16.43
C GLU A 32 -21.88 -18.56 17.07
N ALA A 33 -22.22 -19.14 18.21
CA ALA A 33 -21.33 -20.05 18.93
C ALA A 33 -20.95 -21.29 18.07
N VAL A 34 -19.68 -21.68 18.11
CA VAL A 34 -19.17 -22.84 17.38
C VAL A 34 -18.95 -24.04 18.31
N ASP A 35 -19.44 -25.22 17.93
CA ASP A 35 -19.33 -26.44 18.73
C ASP A 35 -18.11 -27.32 18.33
N ASP A 36 -17.69 -27.26 17.08
CA ASP A 36 -16.70 -28.15 16.45
C ASP A 36 -15.27 -27.66 16.49
N LYS A 37 -15.02 -26.45 17.03
CA LYS A 37 -13.69 -25.82 17.16
C LYS A 37 -12.92 -25.77 15.83
N PRO A 38 -13.50 -25.20 14.76
CA PRO A 38 -12.87 -25.20 13.44
C PRO A 38 -11.51 -24.50 13.47
N LEU A 39 -10.59 -24.98 12.65
CA LEU A 39 -9.33 -24.24 12.39
C LEU A 39 -9.66 -22.93 11.69
N VAL A 40 -8.81 -21.92 11.91
CA VAL A 40 -8.95 -20.60 11.23
C VAL A 40 -9.10 -20.75 9.72
N SER A 41 -8.34 -21.66 9.09
CA SER A 41 -8.39 -21.92 7.64
C SER A 41 -9.70 -22.53 7.13
N ALA A 42 -10.49 -23.12 8.01
CA ALA A 42 -11.77 -23.77 7.67
C ALA A 42 -12.99 -22.97 8.15
N TYR A 43 -12.78 -21.93 8.95
CA TYR A 43 -13.86 -21.15 9.52
C TYR A 43 -14.40 -20.12 8.53
N THR A 44 -15.72 -20.04 8.40
CA THR A 44 -16.42 -19.12 7.48
C THR A 44 -17.38 -18.14 8.18
N GLY A 45 -17.51 -18.24 9.51
CA GLY A 45 -18.45 -17.45 10.30
C GLY A 45 -17.92 -16.10 10.77
N TRP A 46 -16.89 -15.54 10.12
CA TRP A 46 -16.30 -14.25 10.43
C TRP A 46 -17.33 -13.11 10.39
N ASN A 47 -17.23 -12.16 11.29
CA ASN A 47 -18.08 -10.97 11.34
C ASN A 47 -17.26 -9.69 11.08
N THR A 48 -16.66 -9.66 9.92
CA THR A 48 -15.76 -8.61 9.48
C THR A 48 -16.51 -7.36 9.03
N THR A 49 -16.18 -6.19 9.59
CA THR A 49 -16.75 -4.88 9.22
C THR A 49 -15.67 -3.81 9.13
N GLY A 50 -16.00 -2.63 8.61
CA GLY A 50 -15.09 -1.48 8.48
C GLY A 50 -14.84 -1.08 7.03
N GLU A 51 -14.38 0.16 6.82
CA GLU A 51 -14.18 0.74 5.48
C GLU A 51 -13.08 0.01 4.68
N GLY A 52 -12.05 -0.51 5.37
CA GLY A 52 -10.93 -1.25 4.78
C GLY A 52 -11.11 -2.77 4.77
N ALA A 53 -12.31 -3.29 5.10
CA ALA A 53 -12.51 -4.72 5.35
C ALA A 53 -12.80 -5.56 4.10
N SER A 54 -13.07 -4.95 2.95
CA SER A 54 -13.61 -5.64 1.76
C SER A 54 -12.70 -6.74 1.17
N LYS A 55 -11.38 -6.62 1.36
CA LYS A 55 -10.38 -7.59 0.87
C LYS A 55 -9.77 -8.45 1.99
N VAL A 56 -10.26 -8.30 3.22
CA VAL A 56 -9.70 -9.00 4.39
C VAL A 56 -9.85 -10.52 4.25
N SER A 57 -8.82 -11.21 4.63
CA SER A 57 -8.78 -12.66 4.78
C SER A 57 -7.96 -13.06 6.01
N TYR A 58 -8.12 -14.30 6.46
CA TYR A 58 -7.51 -14.79 7.69
C TYR A 58 -6.63 -15.99 7.43
N GLU A 59 -5.51 -16.04 8.14
CA GLU A 59 -4.60 -17.18 8.14
C GLU A 59 -4.24 -17.53 9.57
N GLY A 60 -4.10 -18.82 9.85
CA GLY A 60 -3.76 -19.28 11.19
C GLY A 60 -2.94 -20.56 11.17
N THR A 61 -1.91 -20.57 12.02
CA THR A 61 -1.13 -21.79 12.32
C THR A 61 -1.36 -22.15 13.77
N ASN A 62 -1.78 -23.37 14.03
CA ASN A 62 -2.12 -23.86 15.38
C ASN A 62 -3.18 -23.00 16.09
N THR A 63 -4.13 -22.44 15.34
CA THR A 63 -5.22 -21.60 15.85
C THR A 63 -6.58 -22.14 15.40
N SER A 64 -7.59 -21.94 16.25
CA SER A 64 -8.97 -22.39 16.00
C SER A 64 -9.97 -21.41 16.62
N ILE A 65 -11.20 -21.41 16.11
CA ILE A 65 -12.29 -20.63 16.70
C ILE A 65 -12.98 -21.47 17.76
N ARG A 66 -13.23 -20.88 18.90
CA ARG A 66 -13.89 -21.56 20.03
C ARG A 66 -14.88 -20.66 20.73
N SER A 67 -16.01 -21.25 21.13
CA SER A 67 -16.99 -20.66 22.06
C SER A 67 -16.88 -21.19 23.47
N SER A 68 -16.00 -22.16 23.71
CA SER A 68 -15.77 -22.76 25.01
C SER A 68 -14.72 -22.03 25.85
N GLY A 69 -14.89 -22.04 27.15
CA GLY A 69 -13.99 -21.40 28.10
C GLY A 69 -14.55 -20.09 28.66
N LYS A 70 -13.70 -19.16 29.01
CA LYS A 70 -14.09 -17.85 29.52
C LYS A 70 -14.40 -16.92 28.35
N SER A 71 -15.67 -16.57 28.17
CA SER A 71 -16.12 -15.62 27.15
C SER A 71 -15.59 -14.22 27.42
N SER A 72 -15.40 -13.43 26.36
CA SER A 72 -15.10 -11.99 26.45
C SER A 72 -16.32 -11.16 26.87
N ALA A 73 -17.53 -11.67 26.64
CA ALA A 73 -18.77 -10.96 26.87
C ALA A 73 -18.84 -10.27 28.24
N GLY A 74 -18.96 -8.94 28.22
CA GLY A 74 -19.03 -8.12 29.44
C GLY A 74 -17.72 -7.94 30.21
N ALA A 75 -16.58 -8.44 29.68
CA ALA A 75 -15.29 -8.32 30.34
C ALA A 75 -14.67 -6.92 30.19
N TYR A 76 -14.98 -6.23 29.11
CA TYR A 76 -14.57 -4.85 28.83
C TYR A 76 -15.65 -4.17 27.96
N ASP A 77 -15.58 -2.87 27.82
CA ASP A 77 -16.53 -2.11 27.02
C ASP A 77 -16.44 -2.50 25.54
N GLY A 78 -17.56 -2.89 24.94
CA GLY A 78 -17.65 -3.37 23.55
C GLY A 78 -17.29 -4.83 23.35
N ALA A 79 -17.05 -5.62 24.42
CA ALA A 79 -16.77 -7.05 24.30
C ALA A 79 -17.93 -7.83 23.70
N SER A 80 -17.69 -8.55 22.60
CA SER A 80 -18.72 -9.21 21.81
C SER A 80 -19.08 -10.63 22.32
N GLY A 81 -18.08 -11.49 22.66
CA GLY A 81 -18.34 -12.95 22.81
C GLY A 81 -19.30 -13.43 21.71
N PRO A 82 -19.67 -14.61 21.49
CA PRO A 82 -19.32 -15.83 22.22
C PRO A 82 -18.03 -16.50 21.72
N ASN A 83 -17.52 -16.13 20.55
CA ASN A 83 -16.38 -16.81 19.91
C ASN A 83 -15.06 -16.09 20.21
N VAL A 84 -13.97 -16.85 20.15
CA VAL A 84 -12.61 -16.35 20.30
C VAL A 84 -11.66 -17.08 19.37
N VAL A 85 -10.58 -16.43 18.94
CA VAL A 85 -9.43 -17.12 18.33
C VAL A 85 -8.61 -17.72 19.43
N PHE A 86 -8.50 -19.04 19.46
CA PHE A 86 -7.73 -19.80 20.44
C PHE A 86 -6.39 -20.23 19.87
N PHE A 87 -5.31 -19.95 20.58
CA PHE A 87 -3.94 -20.33 20.25
C PHE A 87 -3.60 -21.65 20.94
N SER A 88 -3.36 -22.72 20.16
CA SER A 88 -3.16 -24.07 20.68
C SER A 88 -1.68 -24.39 20.95
N THR A 89 -0.98 -25.02 20.04
CA THR A 89 0.43 -25.44 20.19
C THR A 89 1.35 -24.30 19.76
N ALA A 90 2.22 -23.86 20.67
CA ALA A 90 3.18 -22.80 20.34
C ALA A 90 4.32 -23.31 19.43
N PRO A 91 4.87 -22.44 18.55
CA PRO A 91 4.34 -21.13 18.23
C PRO A 91 3.00 -21.24 17.49
N ALA A 92 2.03 -20.42 17.90
CA ALA A 92 0.73 -20.34 17.25
C ALA A 92 0.50 -18.94 16.71
N THR A 93 0.01 -18.80 15.47
CA THR A 93 -0.18 -17.51 14.83
C THR A 93 -1.60 -17.33 14.29
N PHE A 94 -2.06 -16.08 14.35
CA PHE A 94 -3.26 -15.60 13.68
C PHE A 94 -2.93 -14.33 12.93
N THR A 95 -3.23 -14.29 11.64
CA THR A 95 -2.93 -13.14 10.80
C THR A 95 -4.20 -12.61 10.13
N VAL A 96 -4.49 -11.35 10.33
CA VAL A 96 -5.45 -10.57 9.55
C VAL A 96 -4.72 -10.01 8.34
N LYS A 97 -5.18 -10.35 7.13
CA LYS A 97 -4.51 -10.04 5.87
C LYS A 97 -5.33 -9.05 5.05
N ASN A 98 -4.66 -8.20 4.30
CA ASN A 98 -5.24 -7.33 3.28
C ASN A 98 -6.25 -6.30 3.84
N ILE A 99 -5.99 -5.72 5.01
CA ILE A 99 -6.74 -4.55 5.46
C ILE A 99 -6.38 -3.39 4.55
N THR A 100 -7.38 -2.82 3.84
CA THR A 100 -7.16 -1.66 2.97
C THR A 100 -7.10 -0.38 3.82
N LEU A 101 -6.08 0.44 3.63
CA LEU A 101 -5.96 1.76 4.21
C LEU A 101 -6.27 2.83 3.15
N ALA A 102 -6.96 3.89 3.56
CA ALA A 102 -7.17 5.04 2.69
C ALA A 102 -5.88 5.83 2.47
N SER A 103 -5.83 6.61 1.39
CA SER A 103 -4.68 7.45 1.04
C SER A 103 -4.27 8.35 2.20
N GLY A 104 -2.97 8.35 2.55
CA GLY A 104 -2.42 9.18 3.63
C GLY A 104 -2.82 8.75 5.04
N GLN A 105 -3.48 7.64 5.21
CA GLN A 105 -3.95 7.14 6.49
C GLN A 105 -2.81 6.50 7.28
N THR A 106 -2.04 7.33 7.98
CA THR A 106 -0.86 6.90 8.76
C THR A 106 -1.12 6.88 10.26
N ASN A 107 -2.00 7.73 10.79
CA ASN A 107 -2.32 7.77 12.21
C ASN A 107 -3.41 6.76 12.55
N LEU A 108 -3.05 5.71 13.26
CA LEU A 108 -3.87 4.54 13.50
C LEU A 108 -3.96 4.21 14.99
N LYS A 109 -5.05 3.53 15.35
CA LYS A 109 -5.25 2.92 16.66
C LYS A 109 -5.68 1.48 16.49
N LEU A 110 -4.92 0.56 17.10
CA LEU A 110 -5.30 -0.85 17.22
C LEU A 110 -5.82 -1.11 18.63
N THR A 111 -6.94 -1.85 18.72
CA THR A 111 -7.46 -2.39 19.97
C THR A 111 -7.83 -3.86 19.79
N PHE A 112 -7.75 -4.63 20.87
CA PHE A 112 -8.20 -6.03 20.89
C PHE A 112 -8.44 -6.51 22.32
N GLY A 113 -9.31 -7.51 22.47
CA GLY A 113 -9.45 -8.30 23.69
C GLY A 113 -8.40 -9.41 23.72
N GLY A 114 -7.68 -9.53 24.82
CA GLY A 114 -6.71 -10.59 25.05
C GLY A 114 -6.98 -11.34 26.36
N GLN A 115 -6.75 -12.64 26.38
CA GLN A 115 -6.81 -13.44 27.60
C GLN A 115 -5.61 -14.38 27.67
N TYR A 116 -4.98 -14.44 28.85
CA TYR A 116 -4.13 -15.55 29.24
C TYR A 116 -4.82 -16.28 30.37
N TYR A 117 -5.06 -17.58 30.20
CA TYR A 117 -5.77 -18.38 31.20
C TYR A 117 -5.09 -19.72 31.40
N ASP A 118 -4.42 -19.84 32.54
CA ASP A 118 -3.74 -21.06 33.01
C ASP A 118 -4.45 -21.64 34.25
N GLN A 119 -5.49 -22.44 33.99
CA GLN A 119 -6.28 -23.06 35.05
C GLN A 119 -5.45 -23.99 35.93
N ASP A 120 -4.44 -24.67 35.37
CA ASP A 120 -3.65 -25.68 36.06
C ASP A 120 -2.74 -25.04 37.12
N ASN A 121 -2.22 -23.85 36.83
CA ASN A 121 -1.30 -23.13 37.72
C ASN A 121 -1.96 -21.96 38.45
N ASN A 122 -3.24 -21.69 38.22
CA ASN A 122 -3.96 -20.52 38.74
C ASN A 122 -3.21 -19.19 38.43
N ASP A 123 -2.58 -19.13 37.24
CA ASP A 123 -1.85 -17.97 36.73
C ASP A 123 -2.62 -17.39 35.54
N ASN A 124 -3.28 -16.24 35.78
CA ASN A 124 -4.17 -15.61 34.79
C ASN A 124 -3.70 -14.20 34.40
N GLY A 125 -2.57 -13.75 34.93
CA GLY A 125 -1.95 -12.48 34.52
C GLY A 125 -1.51 -12.51 33.07
N PHE A 126 -1.96 -11.56 32.26
CA PHE A 126 -1.68 -11.53 30.83
C PHE A 126 -0.17 -11.45 30.55
N LYS A 127 0.34 -12.43 29.81
CA LYS A 127 1.77 -12.56 29.47
C LYS A 127 2.08 -11.80 28.19
N LYS A 128 2.22 -10.49 28.28
CA LYS A 128 2.43 -9.58 27.15
C LYS A 128 3.68 -9.94 26.33
N ASP A 129 4.75 -10.38 26.98
CA ASP A 129 6.01 -10.74 26.32
C ASP A 129 5.92 -12.06 25.53
N ASP A 130 4.93 -12.91 25.86
CA ASP A 130 4.65 -14.16 25.20
C ASP A 130 3.51 -14.06 24.17
N PHE A 131 2.91 -12.88 24.02
CA PHE A 131 1.86 -12.59 23.02
C PHE A 131 2.25 -11.39 22.18
N VAL A 132 2.86 -11.66 21.05
CA VAL A 132 3.47 -10.65 20.19
C VAL A 132 2.48 -10.20 19.12
N VAL A 133 2.34 -8.87 18.95
CA VAL A 133 1.63 -8.25 17.83
C VAL A 133 2.65 -7.68 16.87
N SER A 134 2.46 -7.90 15.58
CA SER A 134 3.36 -7.37 14.55
C SER A 134 2.56 -6.87 13.35
N LEU A 135 3.07 -5.86 12.69
CA LEU A 135 2.49 -5.23 11.51
C LEU A 135 3.36 -5.48 10.29
N SER A 136 2.75 -5.56 9.12
CA SER A 136 3.46 -5.66 7.85
C SER A 136 2.69 -4.93 6.74
N ALA A 137 3.40 -4.37 5.77
CA ALA A 137 2.82 -3.81 4.56
C ALA A 137 2.74 -4.82 3.40
N ASN A 138 3.56 -5.88 3.42
CA ASN A 138 3.69 -6.86 2.33
C ASN A 138 3.31 -8.31 2.72
N GLY A 139 2.97 -8.55 4.00
CA GLY A 139 2.60 -9.87 4.51
C GLY A 139 3.75 -10.85 4.73
N THR A 140 5.00 -10.44 4.51
CA THR A 140 6.22 -11.26 4.71
C THR A 140 7.13 -10.71 5.78
N ASP A 141 7.40 -9.41 5.75
CA ASP A 141 8.29 -8.72 6.67
C ASP A 141 7.46 -8.04 7.76
N TYR A 142 7.59 -8.52 8.99
CA TYR A 142 6.79 -8.07 10.12
C TYR A 142 7.61 -7.26 11.12
N THR A 143 7.13 -6.07 11.48
CA THR A 143 7.68 -5.20 12.52
C THR A 143 6.86 -5.35 13.79
N PRO A 144 7.46 -5.68 14.95
CA PRO A 144 6.74 -5.76 16.22
C PRO A 144 6.09 -4.44 16.62
N LEU A 145 4.88 -4.51 17.17
CA LEU A 145 4.11 -3.38 17.70
C LEU A 145 3.99 -3.54 19.22
N SER A 146 4.52 -2.60 19.98
CA SER A 146 4.28 -2.51 21.43
C SER A 146 2.83 -2.06 21.69
N TYR A 147 2.20 -2.54 22.75
CA TYR A 147 0.83 -2.16 23.10
C TYR A 147 0.66 -2.07 24.63
N GLU A 148 -0.38 -1.37 25.06
CA GLU A 148 -0.75 -1.25 26.47
C GLU A 148 -1.94 -2.17 26.76
N VAL A 149 -2.02 -2.68 27.99
CA VAL A 149 -3.16 -3.47 28.47
C VAL A 149 -3.72 -2.86 29.75
N ASN A 150 -5.02 -2.96 29.95
CA ASN A 150 -5.63 -2.67 31.24
C ASN A 150 -5.41 -3.83 32.23
N ASN A 151 -5.83 -3.68 33.50
CA ASN A 151 -5.68 -4.70 34.54
C ASN A 151 -6.86 -5.68 34.63
N GLY A 152 -7.57 -5.91 33.48
CA GLY A 152 -8.74 -6.80 33.44
C GLY A 152 -8.45 -8.26 33.77
N ASP A 153 -7.19 -8.68 33.67
CA ASP A 153 -6.70 -10.02 34.01
C ASP A 153 -6.68 -10.33 35.51
N GLN A 154 -6.98 -9.36 36.37
CA GLN A 154 -7.04 -9.55 37.83
C GLN A 154 -8.40 -10.09 38.30
N GLU A 155 -9.42 -10.05 37.47
CA GLU A 155 -10.79 -10.47 37.80
C GLU A 155 -11.33 -11.45 36.76
N ASP A 156 -12.10 -12.46 37.22
CA ASP A 156 -12.83 -13.38 36.33
C ASP A 156 -13.77 -12.56 35.42
N PRO A 157 -13.74 -12.69 34.08
CA PRO A 157 -13.18 -13.78 33.28
C PRO A 157 -11.73 -13.60 32.76
N TYR A 158 -10.92 -12.76 33.38
CA TYR A 158 -9.48 -12.59 33.13
C TYR A 158 -9.12 -12.05 31.73
N TRP A 159 -9.96 -11.24 31.17
CA TRP A 159 -9.71 -10.56 29.90
C TRP A 159 -9.06 -9.21 30.12
N VAL A 160 -8.07 -8.90 29.29
CA VAL A 160 -7.52 -7.55 29.16
C VAL A 160 -8.04 -6.91 27.89
N PHE A 161 -8.15 -5.58 27.92
CA PHE A 161 -8.35 -4.79 26.71
C PHE A 161 -7.03 -4.12 26.35
N ALA A 162 -6.50 -4.48 25.21
CA ALA A 162 -5.25 -3.97 24.67
C ALA A 162 -5.49 -2.78 23.75
N THR A 163 -4.58 -1.81 23.78
CA THR A 163 -4.67 -0.62 22.92
C THR A 163 -3.29 -0.11 22.52
N LYS A 164 -3.20 0.43 21.29
CA LYS A 164 -2.01 1.14 20.84
C LYS A 164 -2.40 2.20 19.80
N ASN A 165 -1.99 3.44 20.04
CA ASN A 165 -1.91 4.47 19.01
C ASN A 165 -0.51 4.46 18.39
N PHE A 166 -0.43 4.54 17.08
CA PHE A 166 0.84 4.55 16.35
C PHE A 166 0.73 5.35 15.05
N THR A 167 1.87 5.73 14.50
CA THR A 167 1.97 6.41 13.22
C THR A 167 2.80 5.55 12.27
N LEU A 168 2.29 5.20 11.12
CA LEU A 168 3.11 4.60 10.07
C LEU A 168 4.05 5.68 9.51
N LYS A 169 5.34 5.41 9.50
CA LYS A 169 6.35 6.32 8.93
C LYS A 169 6.08 6.62 7.47
N ASN A 170 5.67 5.59 6.73
CA ASN A 170 5.24 5.68 5.35
C ASN A 170 3.80 5.19 5.23
N ALA A 171 2.97 5.89 4.44
CA ALA A 171 1.63 5.41 4.13
C ALA A 171 1.71 4.09 3.33
N THR A 172 0.78 3.18 3.58
CA THR A 172 0.61 1.94 2.82
C THR A 172 -0.85 1.76 2.47
N SER A 173 -1.16 1.17 1.32
CA SER A 173 -2.54 0.84 0.94
C SER A 173 -3.06 -0.43 1.63
N THR A 174 -2.16 -1.28 2.10
CA THR A 174 -2.49 -2.58 2.67
C THR A 174 -1.76 -2.79 3.97
N LEU A 175 -2.47 -3.25 5.00
CA LEU A 175 -1.90 -3.60 6.29
C LEU A 175 -2.22 -5.05 6.63
N TYR A 176 -1.23 -5.73 7.18
CA TYR A 176 -1.35 -7.06 7.78
C TYR A 176 -1.09 -6.93 9.28
N ILE A 177 -1.89 -7.63 10.10
CA ILE A 177 -1.70 -7.69 11.54
C ILE A 177 -1.52 -9.15 11.93
N LYS A 178 -0.38 -9.48 12.52
CA LYS A 178 -0.09 -10.83 13.01
C LYS A 178 -0.05 -10.84 14.54
N PHE A 179 -0.76 -11.79 15.12
CA PHE A 179 -0.73 -12.14 16.54
C PHE A 179 -0.02 -13.48 16.68
N GLU A 180 0.92 -13.58 17.60
CA GLU A 180 1.72 -14.78 17.84
C GLU A 180 1.79 -15.10 19.33
N ALA A 181 1.43 -16.33 19.68
CA ALA A 181 1.52 -16.86 21.02
C ALA A 181 2.71 -17.82 21.15
N ASN A 182 3.61 -17.53 22.10
CA ASN A 182 4.83 -18.32 22.37
C ASN A 182 4.63 -19.38 23.46
N ILE A 183 3.46 -19.40 24.10
CA ILE A 183 3.07 -20.41 25.10
C ILE A 183 1.81 -21.15 24.62
N SER A 184 1.85 -22.49 24.68
CA SER A 184 0.76 -23.36 24.20
C SER A 184 -0.50 -23.25 25.06
N SER A 185 -1.65 -23.25 24.39
CA SER A 185 -3.01 -23.45 24.94
C SER A 185 -3.44 -22.50 26.06
N LYS A 186 -2.85 -21.31 26.17
CA LYS A 186 -3.17 -20.35 27.22
C LYS A 186 -3.81 -19.05 26.69
N PHE A 187 -3.55 -18.68 25.43
CA PHE A 187 -4.00 -17.40 24.88
C PHE A 187 -5.31 -17.51 24.09
N ARG A 188 -6.10 -16.44 24.20
CA ARG A 188 -7.30 -16.18 23.40
C ARG A 188 -7.31 -14.73 22.96
N LEU A 189 -7.89 -14.46 21.80
CA LEU A 189 -7.97 -13.16 21.15
C LEU A 189 -9.41 -12.93 20.67
N ASP A 190 -9.92 -11.72 20.87
CA ASP A 190 -11.26 -11.31 20.42
C ASP A 190 -11.31 -9.81 20.11
N ASP A 191 -12.37 -9.35 19.47
CA ASP A 191 -12.71 -7.93 19.24
C ASP A 191 -11.55 -7.08 18.68
N ILE A 192 -10.96 -7.55 17.58
CA ILE A 192 -9.85 -6.83 16.95
C ILE A 192 -10.40 -5.65 16.18
N THR A 193 -9.97 -4.44 16.52
CA THR A 193 -10.39 -3.22 15.83
C THR A 193 -9.19 -2.37 15.43
N LEU A 194 -9.11 -2.02 14.16
CA LEU A 194 -8.23 -0.98 13.63
C LEU A 194 -9.06 0.23 13.25
N MET A 195 -8.69 1.40 13.72
CA MET A 195 -9.41 2.65 13.45
C MET A 195 -8.42 3.80 13.23
N THR A 196 -8.94 4.94 12.74
CA THR A 196 -8.16 6.18 12.73
C THR A 196 -7.77 6.56 14.16
N GLY A 197 -6.55 7.03 14.35
CA GLY A 197 -5.97 7.37 15.65
C GLY A 197 -5.41 8.80 15.69
N ASN A 198 -4.92 9.19 16.85
CA ASN A 198 -4.31 10.52 17.07
C ASN A 198 -2.79 10.52 16.77
N GLY A 199 -2.29 9.42 16.18
CA GLY A 199 -0.84 9.21 16.05
C GLY A 199 -0.21 8.73 17.34
N GLY A 200 1.07 8.38 17.28
CA GLY A 200 1.85 7.85 18.41
C GLY A 200 3.26 7.50 17.98
N GLU A 201 3.80 6.44 18.55
CA GLU A 201 5.10 5.88 18.17
C GLU A 201 5.16 5.65 16.66
N GLU A 202 6.21 6.15 16.01
CA GLU A 202 6.43 5.96 14.58
C GLU A 202 6.90 4.52 14.31
N ILE A 203 6.19 3.83 13.43
CA ILE A 203 6.49 2.46 13.02
C ILE A 203 6.98 2.47 11.57
N ASP A 204 8.22 2.04 11.38
CA ASP A 204 8.80 1.79 10.06
C ASP A 204 8.53 0.33 9.68
N LEU A 205 7.59 0.11 8.78
CA LEU A 205 7.25 -1.24 8.32
C LEU A 205 8.33 -1.72 7.36
N ALA A 206 9.07 -2.77 7.74
CA ALA A 206 10.02 -3.44 6.85
C ALA A 206 9.27 -3.97 5.60
N GLY A 207 9.83 -3.73 4.43
CA GLY A 207 9.15 -4.04 3.16
C GLY A 207 8.04 -3.05 2.78
N GLY A 208 7.81 -2.04 3.61
CA GLY A 208 6.96 -0.89 3.30
C GLY A 208 7.70 0.10 2.40
N GLY A 209 8.03 -0.33 1.19
CA GLY A 209 8.00 0.60 0.07
C GLY A 209 6.53 1.01 -0.03
N VAL A 210 6.29 2.30 -0.16
CA VAL A 210 4.96 2.86 -0.28
C VAL A 210 4.24 2.10 -1.39
N VAL A 211 3.44 1.06 -1.02
CA VAL A 211 2.38 0.63 -1.92
C VAL A 211 1.36 1.74 -1.80
N PRO A 212 1.15 2.52 -2.85
CA PRO A 212 0.14 3.56 -2.81
C PRO A 212 -1.20 2.93 -2.57
N PRO A 213 -2.14 3.66 -2.00
CA PRO A 213 -3.53 3.29 -2.16
C PRO A 213 -3.76 3.04 -3.65
N ASP A 214 -4.44 1.94 -3.96
CA ASP A 214 -5.16 1.80 -5.23
C ASP A 214 -5.83 3.15 -5.46
N PRO A 215 -5.51 3.89 -6.53
CA PRO A 215 -6.04 5.22 -6.71
C PRO A 215 -7.56 5.09 -6.70
N SER A 216 -8.18 5.47 -5.57
CA SER A 216 -9.64 5.53 -5.43
C SER A 216 -10.24 6.71 -6.21
N GLY A 217 -9.45 7.27 -7.12
CA GLY A 217 -9.83 8.26 -8.12
C GLY A 217 -9.53 7.71 -9.50
N ASP A 218 -10.33 8.13 -10.49
CA ASP A 218 -10.04 7.84 -11.89
C ASP A 218 -8.60 8.24 -12.22
N ALA A 219 -7.85 7.38 -12.91
CA ALA A 219 -6.51 7.69 -13.34
C ALA A 219 -6.51 9.03 -14.11
N ILE A 220 -5.52 9.89 -13.84
CA ILE A 220 -5.33 11.10 -14.65
C ILE A 220 -4.90 10.69 -16.05
N TYR A 221 -4.00 9.72 -16.13
CA TYR A 221 -3.56 9.08 -17.35
C TYR A 221 -3.23 7.61 -17.07
N GLU A 222 -3.60 6.73 -17.97
CA GLU A 222 -3.15 5.34 -17.98
C GLU A 222 -2.99 4.84 -19.40
N ASN A 223 -2.03 3.93 -19.64
CA ASN A 223 -1.86 3.23 -20.90
C ASN A 223 -1.19 1.89 -20.65
N ASN A 224 -1.89 0.81 -20.93
CA ASN A 224 -1.38 -0.55 -20.90
C ASN A 224 -0.76 -1.02 -22.22
N PHE A 225 -0.65 -0.12 -23.19
CA PHE A 225 -0.08 -0.33 -24.53
C PHE A 225 -0.71 -1.46 -25.37
N ASP A 226 -1.87 -1.96 -25.00
CA ASP A 226 -2.49 -3.18 -25.54
C ASP A 226 -3.71 -2.93 -26.43
N LYS A 227 -3.69 -1.91 -27.29
CA LYS A 227 -4.80 -1.67 -28.24
C LYS A 227 -5.00 -2.86 -29.17
N THR A 228 -3.92 -3.34 -29.78
CA THR A 228 -3.85 -4.57 -30.58
C THR A 228 -2.45 -5.16 -30.50
N PRO A 229 -2.27 -6.49 -30.59
CA PRO A 229 -0.93 -7.06 -30.64
C PRO A 229 -0.10 -6.46 -31.78
N ALA A 230 1.12 -6.00 -31.46
CA ALA A 230 2.02 -5.45 -32.46
C ALA A 230 2.57 -6.57 -33.35
N GLU A 231 2.66 -6.29 -34.67
CA GLU A 231 3.20 -7.20 -35.67
C GLU A 231 4.49 -6.66 -36.25
N LYS A 232 5.38 -7.56 -36.68
CA LYS A 232 6.60 -7.19 -37.38
C LYS A 232 6.29 -6.78 -38.82
N VAL A 233 6.94 -5.68 -39.27
CA VAL A 233 6.98 -5.27 -40.66
C VAL A 233 8.40 -5.54 -41.17
N ASP A 234 8.55 -6.28 -42.29
CA ASP A 234 9.85 -6.68 -42.87
C ASP A 234 10.81 -7.31 -41.80
N ASN A 235 10.29 -8.20 -40.98
CA ASN A 235 10.99 -8.84 -39.84
C ASN A 235 11.52 -7.89 -38.73
N LYS A 236 11.10 -6.63 -38.74
CA LYS A 236 11.45 -5.63 -37.70
C LYS A 236 10.22 -5.24 -36.88
N TRP A 237 10.42 -5.03 -35.60
CA TRP A 237 9.38 -4.44 -34.77
C TRP A 237 9.20 -2.96 -35.13
N PRO A 238 7.94 -2.47 -35.24
CA PRO A 238 7.68 -1.09 -35.62
C PRO A 238 8.12 -0.13 -34.50
N PHE A 239 8.63 1.03 -34.90
CA PHE A 239 8.78 2.15 -33.96
C PHE A 239 7.41 2.70 -33.60
N LEU A 240 7.34 3.44 -32.47
CA LEU A 240 6.06 3.94 -31.92
C LEU A 240 5.32 4.87 -32.89
N ASP A 241 6.02 5.62 -33.72
CA ASP A 241 5.48 6.51 -34.75
C ASP A 241 4.97 5.79 -36.01
N GLN A 242 5.27 4.49 -36.16
CA GLN A 242 4.91 3.66 -37.31
C GLN A 242 3.63 2.85 -37.12
N THR A 243 3.08 2.82 -35.91
CA THR A 243 1.89 2.03 -35.56
C THR A 243 1.16 2.64 -34.36
N ASP A 244 -0.15 2.46 -34.33
CA ASP A 244 -1.00 2.80 -33.18
C ASP A 244 -1.41 1.58 -32.35
N ALA A 245 -0.82 0.41 -32.60
CA ALA A 245 -1.14 -0.85 -31.92
C ALA A 245 -1.00 -0.79 -30.39
N TRP A 246 -0.18 0.12 -29.89
CA TRP A 246 0.12 0.35 -28.49
C TRP A 246 -0.73 1.47 -27.83
N GLN A 247 -1.49 2.26 -28.62
CA GLN A 247 -2.23 3.42 -28.13
C GLN A 247 -3.57 3.01 -27.50
N ASN A 248 -3.55 2.63 -26.25
CA ASN A 248 -4.72 2.26 -25.45
C ASN A 248 -4.87 3.15 -24.20
N ALA A 249 -4.60 4.45 -24.38
CA ALA A 249 -4.60 5.38 -23.28
C ALA A 249 -6.02 5.78 -22.85
N SER A 250 -6.22 5.93 -21.55
CA SER A 250 -7.44 6.44 -20.92
C SER A 250 -7.09 7.36 -19.73
N GLY A 251 -8.07 7.76 -18.97
CA GLY A 251 -7.93 8.67 -17.82
C GLY A 251 -8.49 10.07 -18.07
N THR A 252 -8.72 10.80 -16.99
CA THR A 252 -9.38 12.12 -17.00
C THR A 252 -8.58 13.20 -17.72
N GLY A 253 -7.25 13.08 -17.77
CA GLY A 253 -6.30 13.99 -18.44
C GLY A 253 -5.87 13.56 -19.83
N ASN A 254 -6.42 12.47 -20.38
CA ASN A 254 -5.93 11.85 -21.61
C ASN A 254 -6.28 12.60 -22.91
N SER A 255 -7.26 13.50 -22.91
CA SER A 255 -7.83 14.08 -24.16
C SER A 255 -6.84 14.90 -25.00
N THR A 256 -5.77 15.41 -24.42
CA THR A 256 -4.74 16.24 -25.07
C THR A 256 -3.40 15.55 -25.23
N VAL A 257 -3.29 14.30 -24.80
CA VAL A 257 -2.04 13.55 -24.78
C VAL A 257 -1.48 13.31 -26.19
N THR A 258 -0.21 13.59 -26.32
CA THR A 258 0.59 13.32 -27.52
C THR A 258 1.87 12.56 -27.12
N TYR A 259 2.52 11.92 -28.08
CA TYR A 259 3.68 11.09 -27.81
C TYR A 259 4.85 11.45 -28.69
N THR A 260 6.05 11.42 -28.16
CA THR A 260 7.31 11.48 -28.90
C THR A 260 8.23 10.36 -28.44
N SER A 261 9.04 9.85 -29.36
CA SER A 261 9.99 8.79 -29.02
C SER A 261 11.23 8.82 -29.90
N THR A 262 12.34 8.33 -29.37
CA THR A 262 13.59 8.12 -30.09
C THR A 262 14.11 6.73 -29.77
N ASN A 263 14.33 5.93 -30.81
CA ASN A 263 14.86 4.56 -30.70
C ASN A 263 13.98 3.60 -29.85
N VAL A 264 12.65 3.80 -29.87
CA VAL A 264 11.70 2.99 -29.09
C VAL A 264 10.72 2.30 -30.03
N SER A 265 10.46 1.01 -29.77
CA SER A 265 9.56 0.16 -30.57
C SER A 265 8.53 -0.54 -29.68
N VAL A 266 7.37 -0.88 -30.26
CA VAL A 266 6.40 -1.76 -29.59
C VAL A 266 6.68 -3.21 -29.98
N ARG A 267 6.59 -4.14 -29.01
CA ARG A 267 6.93 -5.55 -29.20
C ARG A 267 6.02 -6.49 -28.44
N THR A 268 5.73 -7.65 -29.04
CA THR A 268 5.04 -8.79 -28.42
C THR A 268 5.99 -9.97 -28.13
N SER A 269 7.31 -9.83 -28.38
CA SER A 269 8.29 -10.90 -28.24
C SER A 269 9.04 -10.87 -26.89
N GLY A 270 9.51 -12.04 -26.47
CA GLY A 270 10.23 -12.22 -25.22
C GLY A 270 9.28 -12.27 -24.03
N LYS A 271 9.77 -11.96 -22.82
CA LYS A 271 8.92 -11.89 -21.63
C LYS A 271 8.08 -10.62 -21.70
N LEU A 272 6.77 -10.79 -21.59
CA LEU A 272 5.78 -9.71 -21.49
C LEU A 272 5.49 -9.40 -20.01
N SER A 273 4.85 -8.27 -19.74
CA SER A 273 4.52 -7.86 -18.37
C SER A 273 3.69 -8.93 -17.66
N GLY A 274 3.94 -9.08 -16.37
CA GLY A 274 3.32 -10.09 -15.52
C GLY A 274 4.00 -10.16 -14.16
N GLY A 275 3.37 -10.86 -13.23
CA GLY A 275 3.93 -11.09 -11.90
C GLY A 275 3.76 -9.91 -10.93
N TYR A 276 3.08 -8.84 -11.33
CA TYR A 276 2.61 -7.74 -10.47
C TYR A 276 1.11 -7.48 -10.72
N ASP A 277 0.48 -6.79 -9.81
CA ASP A 277 -0.96 -6.49 -9.89
C ASP A 277 -1.24 -5.47 -11.02
N GLY A 278 -2.22 -5.78 -11.87
CA GLY A 278 -2.58 -4.94 -13.03
C GLY A 278 -1.70 -5.13 -14.27
N ALA A 279 -0.79 -6.11 -14.31
CA ALA A 279 0.01 -6.41 -15.50
C ALA A 279 -0.88 -6.87 -16.68
N SER A 280 -0.77 -6.19 -17.84
CA SER A 280 -1.64 -6.42 -19.02
C SER A 280 -1.13 -7.50 -19.97
N GLY A 281 0.14 -7.47 -20.34
CA GLY A 281 0.88 -8.59 -20.91
C GLY A 281 0.76 -8.89 -22.41
N SER A 282 0.18 -8.02 -23.26
CA SER A 282 0.13 -8.28 -24.70
C SER A 282 1.25 -7.59 -25.50
N ASN A 283 1.49 -6.31 -25.25
CA ASN A 283 2.58 -5.55 -25.83
C ASN A 283 3.57 -5.11 -24.74
N LYS A 284 4.67 -4.53 -25.14
CA LYS A 284 5.58 -3.76 -24.31
C LYS A 284 6.28 -2.68 -25.11
N ILE A 285 6.61 -1.60 -24.48
CA ILE A 285 7.44 -0.53 -25.04
C ILE A 285 8.90 -0.90 -24.82
N PHE A 286 9.65 -1.11 -25.88
CA PHE A 286 11.04 -1.59 -25.84
C PHE A 286 12.01 -0.48 -26.27
N PHE A 287 12.99 -0.20 -25.41
CA PHE A 287 14.04 0.77 -25.63
C PHE A 287 15.18 0.13 -26.43
N GLY A 288 15.38 0.64 -27.65
CA GLY A 288 16.33 0.08 -28.61
C GLY A 288 17.76 0.61 -28.45
N SER A 289 18.25 1.37 -29.46
CA SER A 289 19.59 1.97 -29.41
C SER A 289 19.65 3.08 -28.37
N ALA A 290 20.68 3.11 -27.55
CA ALA A 290 20.85 4.14 -26.54
C ALA A 290 21.52 5.43 -27.13
N PRO A 291 21.16 6.62 -26.60
CA PRO A 291 20.06 6.85 -25.71
C PRO A 291 18.70 6.63 -26.40
N ALA A 292 17.75 6.06 -25.65
CA ALA A 292 16.38 5.87 -26.14
C ALA A 292 15.43 6.62 -25.21
N THR A 293 14.44 7.34 -25.77
CA THR A 293 13.49 8.14 -25.01
C THR A 293 12.06 7.87 -25.43
N PHE A 294 11.14 7.89 -24.46
CA PHE A 294 9.70 7.86 -24.69
C PHE A 294 9.05 8.93 -23.83
N ASP A 295 8.35 9.85 -24.48
CA ASP A 295 7.65 10.94 -23.83
C ASP A 295 6.14 10.79 -24.00
N ILE A 296 5.42 10.96 -22.91
CA ILE A 296 3.97 11.12 -22.82
C ILE A 296 3.72 12.58 -22.53
N ASN A 297 3.24 13.34 -23.52
CA ASN A 297 3.17 14.80 -23.46
C ASN A 297 1.75 15.29 -23.26
N ASN A 298 1.59 16.47 -22.66
CA ASN A 298 0.34 17.23 -22.58
C ASN A 298 -0.78 16.51 -21.82
N ILE A 299 -0.46 15.78 -20.75
CA ILE A 299 -1.47 15.23 -19.87
C ILE A 299 -2.15 16.39 -19.16
N THR A 300 -3.47 16.55 -19.29
CA THR A 300 -4.24 17.60 -18.60
C THR A 300 -4.32 17.27 -17.11
N MET A 301 -3.90 18.22 -16.26
CA MET A 301 -3.80 18.01 -14.82
C MET A 301 -5.02 18.55 -14.08
N PRO A 302 -5.44 17.93 -12.95
CA PRO A 302 -6.48 18.46 -12.08
C PRO A 302 -6.08 19.80 -11.48
N ALA A 303 -7.02 20.77 -11.49
CA ALA A 303 -6.74 22.12 -11.00
C ALA A 303 -6.34 22.14 -9.51
N GLY A 304 -5.30 22.89 -9.18
CA GLY A 304 -4.85 23.12 -7.81
C GLY A 304 -4.18 21.91 -7.12
N LYS A 305 -3.99 20.80 -7.80
CA LYS A 305 -3.29 19.63 -7.27
C LYS A 305 -1.80 19.70 -7.59
N THR A 306 -0.99 19.26 -6.65
CA THR A 306 0.49 19.27 -6.77
C THR A 306 1.12 17.91 -6.46
N ASN A 307 0.44 17.01 -5.77
CA ASN A 307 0.96 15.72 -5.35
C ASN A 307 0.54 14.62 -6.32
N TYR A 308 1.51 13.95 -6.90
CA TYR A 308 1.27 12.95 -7.93
C TYR A 308 2.14 11.72 -7.75
N ARG A 309 1.72 10.65 -8.41
CA ARG A 309 2.45 9.39 -8.53
C ARG A 309 2.39 8.87 -9.95
N ILE A 310 3.55 8.45 -10.47
CA ILE A 310 3.66 7.65 -11.68
C ILE A 310 3.87 6.19 -11.26
N ILE A 311 3.13 5.27 -11.86
CA ILE A 311 3.29 3.82 -11.70
C ILE A 311 3.64 3.26 -13.06
N PHE A 312 4.57 2.30 -13.13
CA PHE A 312 4.89 1.61 -14.39
C PHE A 312 5.49 0.23 -14.14
N GLY A 313 5.21 -0.70 -15.05
CA GLY A 313 5.93 -1.96 -15.14
C GLY A 313 7.26 -1.76 -15.86
N GLY A 314 8.34 -2.33 -15.35
CA GLY A 314 9.67 -2.27 -15.94
C GLY A 314 10.36 -3.63 -15.97
N ALA A 315 11.09 -3.90 -17.03
CA ALA A 315 11.93 -5.08 -17.17
C ALA A 315 13.31 -4.73 -17.73
N TYR A 316 14.31 -5.47 -17.26
CA TYR A 316 15.65 -5.46 -17.80
C TYR A 316 16.04 -6.88 -18.19
N SER A 317 16.71 -7.03 -19.35
CA SER A 317 17.20 -8.34 -19.77
C SER A 317 18.42 -8.18 -20.66
N GLN A 318 19.58 -8.56 -20.12
CA GLN A 318 20.84 -8.56 -20.83
C GLN A 318 21.40 -9.99 -20.96
N SER A 319 21.70 -10.42 -22.19
CA SER A 319 22.33 -11.73 -22.44
C SER A 319 23.86 -11.61 -22.37
N ASN A 320 24.47 -12.44 -21.53
CA ASN A 320 25.91 -12.57 -21.37
C ASN A 320 26.29 -14.05 -21.61
N GLY A 321 26.63 -14.40 -22.87
CA GLY A 321 27.12 -15.75 -23.19
C GLY A 321 26.14 -16.88 -22.89
N GLY A 322 24.83 -16.62 -22.98
CA GLY A 322 23.76 -17.60 -22.74
C GLY A 322 23.15 -17.55 -21.33
N THR A 323 23.70 -16.74 -20.43
CA THR A 323 23.09 -16.41 -19.15
C THR A 323 22.43 -15.03 -19.24
N TYR A 324 21.26 -14.85 -18.65
CA TYR A 324 20.57 -13.57 -18.63
C TYR A 324 20.72 -12.90 -17.27
N ASP A 325 21.11 -11.61 -17.27
CA ASP A 325 20.93 -10.70 -16.15
C ASP A 325 19.60 -10.00 -16.32
N ASN A 326 18.67 -10.21 -15.38
CA ASN A 326 17.35 -9.62 -15.40
C ASN A 326 17.15 -8.63 -14.23
N ILE A 327 18.17 -8.38 -13.42
CA ILE A 327 18.12 -7.43 -12.33
C ILE A 327 18.00 -6.02 -12.89
N PHE A 328 16.90 -5.34 -12.61
CA PHE A 328 16.64 -3.99 -13.12
C PHE A 328 17.74 -3.01 -12.70
N LYS A 329 18.14 -2.11 -13.59
CA LYS A 329 19.26 -1.16 -13.42
C LYS A 329 18.74 0.27 -13.35
N PRO A 330 18.30 0.76 -12.15
CA PRO A 330 17.77 2.10 -12.00
C PRO A 330 18.77 3.22 -12.31
N GLU A 331 20.07 2.92 -12.20
CA GLU A 331 21.15 3.85 -12.57
C GLU A 331 21.25 4.12 -14.07
N SER A 332 20.61 3.32 -14.91
CA SER A 332 20.65 3.40 -16.38
C SER A 332 19.27 3.54 -17.01
N PHE A 333 18.21 3.67 -16.21
CA PHE A 333 16.86 3.92 -16.64
C PHE A 333 16.26 5.06 -15.82
N HIS A 334 15.82 6.12 -16.45
CA HIS A 334 15.47 7.36 -15.79
C HIS A 334 14.03 7.78 -16.09
N VAL A 335 13.39 8.37 -15.08
CA VAL A 335 12.06 8.98 -15.18
C VAL A 335 12.18 10.46 -14.84
N ALA A 336 11.59 11.32 -15.66
CA ALA A 336 11.50 12.75 -15.42
C ALA A 336 10.09 13.25 -15.74
N VAL A 337 9.69 14.36 -15.14
CA VAL A 337 8.45 15.07 -15.49
C VAL A 337 8.77 16.46 -16.00
N GLY A 338 7.87 17.04 -16.80
CA GLY A 338 8.12 18.33 -17.42
C GLY A 338 6.85 19.01 -17.93
N ASN A 339 7.01 20.19 -18.49
CA ASN A 339 5.94 20.94 -19.16
C ASN A 339 6.01 20.84 -20.69
N GLY A 340 6.82 19.91 -21.22
CA GLY A 340 7.09 19.70 -22.63
C GLY A 340 8.31 20.47 -23.15
N THR A 341 8.75 21.52 -22.46
CA THR A 341 9.96 22.30 -22.80
C THR A 341 11.04 22.07 -21.73
N ASP A 342 10.67 22.27 -20.47
CA ASP A 342 11.57 22.15 -19.33
C ASP A 342 11.27 20.83 -18.61
N TRP A 343 12.31 20.13 -18.22
CA TRP A 343 12.24 18.82 -17.57
C TRP A 343 12.88 18.91 -16.19
N SER A 344 12.30 18.19 -15.25
CA SER A 344 12.93 17.96 -13.94
C SER A 344 14.27 17.24 -14.10
N GLY A 345 15.07 17.20 -13.05
CA GLY A 345 16.09 16.18 -12.92
C GLY A 345 15.48 14.76 -12.91
N ASN A 346 16.32 13.74 -13.00
CA ASN A 346 15.87 12.36 -12.86
C ASN A 346 15.24 12.13 -11.48
N LEU A 347 14.01 11.64 -11.47
CA LEU A 347 13.29 11.29 -10.26
C LEU A 347 13.72 9.91 -9.77
N THR A 348 13.83 9.74 -8.47
CA THR A 348 14.01 8.41 -7.87
C THR A 348 12.68 7.67 -7.86
N TYR A 349 12.75 6.36 -8.01
CA TYR A 349 11.58 5.49 -7.95
C TYR A 349 11.89 4.23 -7.15
N GLU A 350 10.86 3.62 -6.64
CA GLU A 350 10.96 2.44 -5.80
C GLU A 350 10.21 1.24 -6.40
N LYS A 351 10.65 0.06 -6.05
CA LYS A 351 10.01 -1.19 -6.41
C LYS A 351 8.81 -1.43 -5.49
N ILE A 352 7.62 -1.54 -6.08
CA ILE A 352 6.37 -1.73 -5.34
C ILE A 352 5.71 -3.09 -5.58
N GLY A 353 6.13 -3.85 -6.60
CA GLY A 353 5.58 -5.16 -6.92
C GLY A 353 6.41 -5.93 -7.92
N GLY A 354 6.06 -7.16 -8.17
CA GLY A 354 6.75 -8.02 -9.13
C GLY A 354 8.12 -8.52 -8.66
N SER A 355 8.89 -9.12 -9.58
CA SER A 355 10.21 -9.67 -9.28
C SER A 355 11.11 -9.67 -10.51
N ASP A 356 12.33 -9.16 -10.38
CA ASP A 356 13.39 -9.25 -11.39
C ASP A 356 14.28 -10.50 -11.23
N THR A 357 14.00 -11.33 -10.21
CA THR A 357 14.69 -12.60 -9.96
C THR A 357 13.85 -13.83 -10.33
N THR A 358 12.53 -13.64 -10.56
CA THR A 358 11.59 -14.71 -10.86
C THR A 358 10.87 -14.42 -12.18
N ASP A 359 10.67 -15.45 -13.03
CA ASP A 359 9.90 -15.36 -14.28
C ASP A 359 8.49 -14.77 -13.99
N PRO A 360 8.04 -13.76 -14.73
CA PRO A 360 8.54 -13.21 -16.00
C PRO A 360 9.59 -12.09 -15.92
N TYR A 361 10.19 -11.83 -14.75
CA TYR A 361 11.25 -10.83 -14.53
C TYR A 361 10.78 -9.38 -14.75
N TRP A 362 9.54 -9.09 -14.40
CA TRP A 362 8.96 -7.76 -14.43
C TRP A 362 8.77 -7.21 -13.03
N VAL A 363 9.03 -5.93 -12.88
CA VAL A 363 8.92 -5.19 -11.63
C VAL A 363 7.98 -4.03 -11.82
N GLN A 364 7.10 -3.80 -10.88
CA GLN A 364 6.30 -2.58 -10.82
C GLN A 364 7.04 -1.54 -9.99
N PHE A 365 7.13 -0.34 -10.51
CA PHE A 365 7.78 0.82 -9.91
C PHE A 365 6.80 1.94 -9.62
N ALA A 366 7.10 2.75 -8.61
CA ALA A 366 6.41 3.99 -8.30
C ALA A 366 7.37 5.16 -8.18
N VAL A 367 6.97 6.32 -8.71
CA VAL A 367 7.63 7.62 -8.59
C VAL A 367 6.68 8.56 -7.86
N ASP A 368 6.99 8.95 -6.64
CA ASP A 368 6.24 9.97 -5.89
C ASP A 368 6.89 11.34 -6.03
N PHE A 369 6.09 12.34 -6.38
CA PHE A 369 6.60 13.69 -6.49
C PHE A 369 5.56 14.75 -6.12
N THR A 370 6.07 15.92 -5.75
CA THR A 370 5.28 17.12 -5.45
C THR A 370 5.73 18.24 -6.38
N LEU A 371 4.83 18.76 -7.20
CA LEU A 371 5.09 19.97 -7.95
C LEU A 371 5.08 21.17 -7.00
N LYS A 372 6.07 22.04 -7.09
CA LYS A 372 6.13 23.28 -6.31
C LYS A 372 4.92 24.17 -6.56
N GLU A 373 4.44 24.19 -7.81
CA GLU A 373 3.24 24.90 -8.24
C GLU A 373 2.36 23.99 -9.09
N ALA A 374 1.03 24.13 -8.99
CA ALA A 374 0.10 23.39 -9.82
C ALA A 374 0.25 23.79 -11.29
N VAL A 375 0.26 22.81 -12.19
CA VAL A 375 0.35 23.03 -13.64
C VAL A 375 -0.94 22.56 -14.32
N SER A 376 -1.28 23.14 -15.46
CA SER A 376 -2.43 22.72 -16.27
C SER A 376 -2.13 21.51 -17.15
N GLN A 377 -0.87 21.28 -17.49
CA GLN A 377 -0.39 20.15 -18.27
C GLN A 377 0.91 19.60 -17.71
N LEU A 378 1.09 18.30 -17.78
CA LEU A 378 2.31 17.60 -17.39
C LEU A 378 2.75 16.66 -18.51
N SER A 379 4.06 16.47 -18.63
CA SER A 379 4.68 15.46 -19.50
C SER A 379 5.52 14.50 -18.67
N ILE A 380 5.60 13.23 -19.09
CA ILE A 380 6.42 12.20 -18.47
C ILE A 380 7.45 11.73 -19.50
N ARG A 381 8.70 11.61 -19.10
CA ARG A 381 9.80 11.08 -19.92
C ARG A 381 10.42 9.85 -19.28
N PHE A 382 10.57 8.81 -20.09
CA PHE A 382 11.38 7.64 -19.77
C PHE A 382 12.63 7.64 -20.66
N THR A 383 13.81 7.43 -20.08
CA THR A 383 15.08 7.41 -20.80
C THR A 383 15.88 6.17 -20.43
N ALA A 384 16.38 5.46 -21.45
CA ALA A 384 17.30 4.34 -21.28
C ALA A 384 18.69 4.69 -21.81
N ASP A 385 19.72 4.55 -20.99
CA ASP A 385 21.12 4.81 -21.32
C ASP A 385 21.85 3.57 -21.83
N LEU A 386 21.26 2.38 -21.68
CA LEU A 386 21.77 1.13 -22.21
C LEU A 386 20.92 0.62 -23.37
N ALA A 387 21.57 0.20 -24.45
CA ALA A 387 20.90 -0.24 -25.65
C ALA A 387 20.25 -1.63 -25.50
N SER A 388 19.00 -1.76 -25.94
CA SER A 388 18.29 -3.02 -26.18
C SER A 388 18.16 -3.95 -24.96
N VAL A 389 18.01 -3.39 -23.75
CA VAL A 389 17.88 -4.18 -22.53
C VAL A 389 16.66 -3.81 -21.67
N PHE A 390 16.05 -2.62 -21.89
CA PHE A 390 14.92 -2.16 -21.11
C PHE A 390 13.60 -2.26 -21.87
N ALA A 391 12.55 -2.53 -21.10
CA ALA A 391 11.16 -2.41 -21.55
C ALA A 391 10.29 -1.86 -20.42
N ILE A 392 9.20 -1.16 -20.79
CA ILE A 392 8.16 -0.72 -19.86
C ILE A 392 6.77 -1.16 -20.34
N ASP A 393 5.83 -1.18 -19.40
CA ASP A 393 4.42 -1.46 -19.62
C ASP A 393 3.55 -0.81 -18.54
N ASP A 394 2.22 -0.79 -18.73
CA ASP A 394 1.24 -0.41 -17.71
C ASP A 394 1.54 0.93 -17.02
N VAL A 395 1.74 2.00 -17.79
CA VAL A 395 2.04 3.33 -17.24
C VAL A 395 0.77 4.00 -16.74
N GLN A 396 0.80 4.50 -15.51
CA GLN A 396 -0.28 5.28 -14.89
C GLN A 396 0.26 6.56 -14.26
N LEU A 397 -0.53 7.64 -14.33
CA LEU A 397 -0.36 8.85 -13.52
C LEU A 397 -1.63 9.04 -12.71
N VAL A 398 -1.48 9.19 -11.41
CA VAL A 398 -2.58 9.35 -10.45
C VAL A 398 -2.29 10.49 -9.47
N GLU A 399 -3.31 10.98 -8.75
CA GLU A 399 -3.07 11.82 -7.58
C GLU A 399 -2.29 10.99 -6.54
N GLY A 400 -1.28 11.60 -5.92
CA GLY A 400 -0.41 10.97 -4.92
C GLY A 400 -0.41 11.71 -3.60
N ASN A 401 0.39 11.22 -2.66
CA ASN A 401 0.55 11.84 -1.33
C ASN A 401 1.70 12.86 -1.26
N GLY A 402 2.36 13.09 -2.40
CA GLY A 402 3.57 13.88 -2.49
C GLY A 402 4.85 13.05 -2.35
N GLY A 403 5.98 13.66 -2.65
CA GLY A 403 7.28 13.01 -2.68
C GLY A 403 8.39 14.00 -2.99
N GLN A 404 9.28 13.65 -3.91
CA GLN A 404 10.37 14.53 -4.36
C GLN A 404 9.81 15.84 -4.87
N GLU A 405 10.32 16.96 -4.35
CA GLU A 405 9.91 18.28 -4.84
C GLU A 405 10.43 18.52 -6.25
N VAL A 406 9.54 18.96 -7.13
CA VAL A 406 9.82 19.29 -8.54
C VAL A 406 9.44 20.75 -8.81
N ASP A 407 10.41 21.52 -9.23
CA ASP A 407 10.23 22.90 -9.72
C ASP A 407 10.29 22.87 -11.26
N LEU A 408 9.15 23.12 -11.90
CA LEU A 408 9.06 23.28 -13.35
C LEU A 408 9.00 24.77 -13.63
N GLU A 409 10.15 25.43 -13.82
CA GLU A 409 10.21 26.86 -14.16
C GLU A 409 9.36 27.13 -15.41
N GLY A 410 8.33 27.99 -15.25
CA GLY A 410 7.44 28.40 -16.35
C GLY A 410 6.02 27.87 -16.32
N GLY A 411 5.56 27.28 -15.22
CA GLY A 411 4.15 26.85 -15.06
C GLY A 411 3.18 28.01 -15.30
N VAL A 412 2.34 27.89 -16.34
CA VAL A 412 1.27 28.88 -16.60
C VAL A 412 0.17 28.61 -15.55
N VAL A 413 0.03 29.53 -14.60
CA VAL A 413 -1.14 29.55 -13.70
C VAL A 413 -2.39 29.74 -14.58
N PRO A 414 -3.40 28.83 -14.53
CA PRO A 414 -4.65 29.06 -15.23
C PRO A 414 -5.29 30.37 -14.71
N PRO A 415 -5.89 31.22 -15.57
CA PRO A 415 -6.63 32.38 -15.08
C PRO A 415 -7.78 31.87 -14.16
N ASP A 416 -7.89 32.51 -13.01
CA ASP A 416 -8.95 32.32 -12.03
C ASP A 416 -10.33 32.49 -12.72
N PRO A 417 -11.33 31.61 -12.53
CA PRO A 417 -12.64 31.66 -13.20
C PRO A 417 -13.50 32.87 -12.85
#